data_26e79df9d6fbf51d13b205f9682f0811
#
_entry.id   26e79df9d6fbf51d13b205f9682f0811
#
_cell.length_a   1.000
_cell.length_b   1.000
_cell.length_c   1.000
_cell.angle_alpha   90.00
_cell.angle_beta   90.00
_cell.angle_gamma   90.00
#
_symmetry.space_group_name_H-M   'P 1'
#
loop_
_entity.id
_entity.type
_entity.pdbx_description
1 polymer ?
#
loop_
_entity_poly.entity_id
_entity_poly.type
_entity_poly.pdbx_seq_one_letter_code
_entity_poly.pdbx_strand_id
1 'polypeptide(L)'
;MIPLTHYLILSGVLFAIGLMGVIVRRDIIVIFMCLEMMLSAANLSLVAFSRAQGTMGLPTYDGQALSIFILTIAAAEVAIGLALIVSLYRARRTASTQDLNTLKD
;
A
#
# COMPACT_ATOMS: atom_id res chain seq x y z
N MET A 1 -2.55 26.33 -12.00
CA MET A 1 -2.64 25.52 -10.78
C MET A 1 -3.59 24.35 -10.99
N ILE A 2 -3.17 23.16 -10.61
CA ILE A 2 -3.99 21.97 -10.83
C ILE A 2 -5.14 21.95 -9.81
N PRO A 3 -6.39 21.84 -10.25
CA PRO A 3 -7.52 21.81 -9.33
C PRO A 3 -7.57 20.51 -8.50
N LEU A 4 -8.22 20.60 -7.34
CA LEU A 4 -8.40 19.46 -6.43
C LEU A 4 -9.00 18.23 -7.14
N THR A 5 -9.92 18.48 -8.07
CA THR A 5 -10.59 17.41 -8.80
C THR A 5 -9.62 16.48 -9.51
N HIS A 6 -8.55 17.03 -10.09
CA HIS A 6 -7.56 16.21 -10.81
C HIS A 6 -6.82 15.27 -9.84
N TYR A 7 -6.47 15.75 -8.66
CA TYR A 7 -5.81 14.91 -7.65
C TYR A 7 -6.74 13.81 -7.17
N LEU A 8 -8.01 14.13 -6.98
CA LEU A 8 -8.99 13.14 -6.54
C LEU A 8 -9.25 12.09 -7.60
N ILE A 9 -9.28 12.48 -8.87
CA ILE A 9 -9.44 11.53 -9.97
C ILE A 9 -8.25 10.57 -10.02
N LEU A 10 -7.04 11.10 -9.94
CA LEU A 10 -5.83 10.27 -9.92
C LEU A 10 -5.83 9.32 -8.73
N SER A 11 -6.18 9.82 -7.56
CA SER A 11 -6.27 9.01 -6.35
C SER A 11 -7.30 7.88 -6.51
N GLY A 12 -8.47 8.21 -7.07
CA GLY A 12 -9.52 7.24 -7.33
C GLY A 12 -9.09 6.16 -8.30
N VAL A 13 -8.39 6.55 -9.37
CA VAL A 13 -7.87 5.60 -10.37
C VAL A 13 -6.85 4.66 -9.73
N LEU A 14 -5.91 5.21 -8.96
CA LEU A 14 -4.90 4.39 -8.28
C LEU A 14 -5.53 3.42 -7.30
N PHE A 15 -6.51 3.88 -6.54
CA PHE A 15 -7.23 3.03 -5.59
C PHE A 15 -7.96 1.90 -6.32
N ALA A 16 -8.63 2.23 -7.42
CA ALA A 16 -9.36 1.24 -8.22
C ALA A 16 -8.41 0.19 -8.80
N ILE A 17 -7.26 0.59 -9.30
CA ILE A 17 -6.26 -0.33 -9.83
C ILE A 17 -5.76 -1.26 -8.72
N GLY A 18 -5.46 -0.71 -7.56
CA GLY A 18 -5.03 -1.50 -6.41
C GLY A 18 -6.09 -2.49 -5.98
N LEU A 19 -7.33 -2.04 -5.91
CA LEU A 19 -8.45 -2.91 -5.51
C LEU A 19 -8.64 -4.06 -6.51
N MET A 20 -8.58 -3.77 -7.81
CA MET A 20 -8.66 -4.82 -8.82
C MET A 20 -7.54 -5.83 -8.67
N GLY A 21 -6.32 -5.37 -8.39
CA GLY A 21 -5.19 -6.26 -8.19
C GLY A 21 -5.39 -7.18 -7.01
N VAL A 22 -5.94 -6.67 -5.91
CA VAL A 22 -6.24 -7.48 -4.73
C VAL A 22 -7.27 -8.57 -5.03
N ILE A 23 -8.29 -8.22 -5.81
CA ILE A 23 -9.37 -9.16 -6.12
C ILE A 23 -8.91 -10.22 -7.12
N VAL A 24 -8.14 -9.83 -8.14
CA VAL A 24 -7.79 -10.71 -9.26
C VAL A 24 -6.60 -11.60 -8.95
N ARG A 25 -5.59 -11.08 -8.25
CA ARG A 25 -4.35 -11.81 -8.03
C ARG A 25 -4.41 -12.67 -6.77
N ARG A 26 -3.77 -13.84 -6.86
CA ARG A 26 -3.67 -14.77 -5.72
C ARG A 26 -2.30 -14.74 -5.06
N ASP A 27 -1.33 -14.13 -5.72
CA ASP A 27 0.03 -14.02 -5.19
C ASP A 27 0.05 -13.05 -4.01
N ILE A 28 0.54 -13.50 -2.87
CA ILE A 28 0.57 -12.70 -1.63
C ILE A 28 1.39 -11.43 -1.83
N ILE A 29 2.52 -11.53 -2.54
CA ILE A 29 3.39 -10.38 -2.77
C ILE A 29 2.65 -9.32 -3.60
N VAL A 30 1.95 -9.74 -4.64
CA VAL A 30 1.19 -8.83 -5.51
C VAL A 30 0.03 -8.19 -4.73
N ILE A 31 -0.67 -8.98 -3.93
CA ILE A 31 -1.76 -8.46 -3.08
C ILE A 31 -1.21 -7.40 -2.12
N PHE A 32 -0.07 -7.68 -1.51
CA PHE A 32 0.56 -6.75 -0.58
C PHE A 32 0.93 -5.43 -1.28
N MET A 33 1.51 -5.53 -2.48
CA MET A 33 1.85 -4.34 -3.28
C MET A 33 0.61 -3.55 -3.66
N CYS A 34 -0.48 -4.23 -3.99
CA CYS A 34 -1.75 -3.57 -4.34
C CYS A 34 -2.36 -2.85 -3.13
N LEU A 35 -2.26 -3.44 -1.95
CA LEU A 35 -2.71 -2.79 -0.72
C LEU A 35 -1.90 -1.52 -0.44
N GLU A 36 -0.60 -1.57 -0.69
CA GLU A 36 0.26 -0.39 -0.55
C GLU A 36 -0.13 0.70 -1.55
N MET A 37 -0.48 0.32 -2.78
CA MET A 37 -0.96 1.26 -3.77
C MET A 37 -2.26 1.93 -3.33
N MET A 38 -3.19 1.17 -2.74
CA MET A 38 -4.44 1.71 -2.22
C MET A 38 -4.18 2.69 -1.07
N LEU A 39 -3.24 2.37 -0.20
CA LEU A 39 -2.86 3.25 0.90
C LEU A 39 -2.23 4.55 0.37
N SER A 40 -1.38 4.44 -0.64
CA SER A 40 -0.78 5.60 -1.29
C SER A 40 -1.83 6.50 -1.94
N ALA A 41 -2.85 5.89 -2.56
CA ALA A 41 -3.95 6.63 -3.16
C ALA A 41 -4.72 7.42 -2.10
N ALA A 42 -5.00 6.80 -0.96
CA ALA A 42 -5.67 7.48 0.15
C ALA A 42 -4.81 8.63 0.68
N ASN A 43 -3.51 8.41 0.76
CA ASN A 43 -2.57 9.43 1.22
C ASN A 43 -2.52 10.62 0.24
N LEU A 44 -2.58 10.36 -1.05
CA LEU A 44 -2.64 11.40 -2.07
C LEU A 44 -3.89 12.26 -1.90
N SER A 45 -5.05 11.63 -1.63
CA SER A 45 -6.27 12.37 -1.35
C SER A 45 -6.12 13.25 -0.11
N LEU A 46 -5.49 12.74 0.93
CA LEU A 46 -5.29 13.49 2.17
C LEU A 46 -4.45 14.74 1.92
N VAL A 47 -3.36 14.61 1.17
CA VAL A 47 -2.51 15.75 0.84
C VAL A 47 -3.26 16.76 -0.04
N ALA A 48 -4.05 16.26 -0.99
CA ALA A 48 -4.83 17.11 -1.87
C ALA A 48 -5.87 17.93 -1.09
N PHE A 49 -6.57 17.30 -0.14
CA PHE A 49 -7.52 18.00 0.72
C PHE A 49 -6.83 19.00 1.63
N SER A 50 -5.68 18.67 2.15
CA SER A 50 -4.90 19.59 3.00
C SER A 50 -4.53 20.84 2.22
N ARG A 51 -4.12 20.67 0.96
CA ARG A 51 -3.77 21.80 0.11
C ARG A 51 -5.01 22.65 -0.22
N ALA A 52 -6.15 22.00 -0.47
CA ALA A 52 -7.39 22.68 -0.82
C ALA A 52 -7.97 23.46 0.34
N GLN A 53 -7.76 23.00 1.58
CA GLN A 53 -8.28 23.68 2.77
C GLN A 53 -7.52 24.98 3.08
N GLY A 54 -6.37 25.20 2.45
CA GLY A 54 -5.62 26.42 2.61
C GLY A 54 -6.32 27.59 1.91
N THR A 55 -7.44 28.03 2.48
CA THR A 55 -8.16 29.20 2.00
C THR A 55 -7.51 30.47 2.56
N MET A 56 -7.75 31.60 1.87
CA MET A 56 -7.21 32.90 2.27
C MET A 56 -5.68 32.98 2.25
N GLY A 57 -5.03 32.17 1.43
CA GLY A 57 -3.59 32.25 1.25
C GLY A 57 -2.75 31.65 2.37
N LEU A 58 -3.39 31.04 3.35
CA LEU A 58 -2.69 30.38 4.44
C LEU A 58 -2.85 28.86 4.29
N PRO A 59 -1.79 28.16 3.86
CA PRO A 59 -1.87 26.71 3.73
C PRO A 59 -1.97 26.05 5.11
N THR A 60 -2.83 25.03 5.20
CA THR A 60 -2.87 24.19 6.39
C THR A 60 -1.94 23.02 6.17
N TYR A 61 -1.08 22.76 7.14
CA TYR A 61 -0.09 21.68 7.05
C TYR A 61 -0.49 20.45 7.86
N ASP A 62 -1.66 20.48 8.49
CA ASP A 62 -2.11 19.37 9.34
C ASP A 62 -2.23 18.08 8.55
N GLY A 63 -2.83 18.16 7.36
CA GLY A 63 -2.97 16.99 6.49
C GLY A 63 -1.63 16.48 5.98
N GLN A 64 -0.69 17.40 5.74
CA GLN A 64 0.65 17.01 5.30
C GLN A 64 1.44 16.34 6.41
N ALA A 65 1.32 16.84 7.64
CA ALA A 65 1.95 16.20 8.81
C ALA A 65 1.39 14.79 9.00
N LEU A 66 0.08 14.63 8.90
CA LEU A 66 -0.56 13.32 9.00
C LEU A 66 -0.10 12.41 7.86
N SER A 67 0.07 12.97 6.66
CA SER A 67 0.57 12.25 5.50
C SER A 67 1.95 11.65 5.77
N ILE A 68 2.85 12.40 6.40
CA ILE A 68 4.19 11.93 6.75
C ILE A 68 4.09 10.74 7.72
N PHE A 69 3.21 10.82 8.72
CA PHE A 69 2.97 9.70 9.63
C PHE A 69 2.48 8.47 8.89
N ILE A 70 1.54 8.65 7.95
CA ILE A 70 1.01 7.55 7.15
C ILE A 70 2.11 6.91 6.31
N LEU A 71 2.98 7.72 5.70
CA LEU A 71 4.11 7.21 4.92
C LEU A 71 5.07 6.40 5.79
N THR A 72 5.33 6.86 7.00
CA THR A 72 6.20 6.17 7.96
C THR A 72 5.59 4.82 8.35
N ILE A 73 4.30 4.81 8.66
CA ILE A 73 3.59 3.58 9.00
C ILE A 73 3.58 2.62 7.82
N ALA A 74 3.32 3.13 6.62
CA ALA A 74 3.30 2.32 5.41
C ALA A 74 4.68 1.68 5.16
N ALA A 75 5.75 2.43 5.34
CA ALA A 75 7.10 1.91 5.19
C ALA A 75 7.40 0.80 6.20
N ALA A 76 6.96 0.99 7.45
CA ALA A 76 7.12 -0.02 8.49
C ALA A 76 6.32 -1.28 8.16
N GLU A 77 5.09 -1.11 7.68
CA GLU A 77 4.25 -2.24 7.29
C GLU A 77 4.86 -3.03 6.14
N VAL A 78 5.44 -2.34 5.15
CA VAL A 78 6.12 -2.99 4.03
C VAL A 78 7.28 -3.85 4.55
N ALA A 79 8.10 -3.30 5.43
CA ALA A 79 9.24 -4.01 5.98
C ALA A 79 8.80 -5.25 6.74
N ILE A 80 7.81 -5.12 7.62
CA ILE A 80 7.29 -6.23 8.40
C ILE A 80 6.60 -7.25 7.50
N GLY A 81 5.79 -6.79 6.56
CA GLY A 81 5.07 -7.66 5.64
C GLY A 81 5.99 -8.48 4.77
N LEU A 82 7.04 -7.85 4.22
CA LEU A 82 8.03 -8.57 3.42
C LEU A 82 8.80 -9.58 4.27
N ALA A 83 9.14 -9.22 5.50
CA ALA A 83 9.81 -10.15 6.40
C ALA A 83 8.93 -11.37 6.68
N LEU A 84 7.65 -11.16 6.93
CA LEU A 84 6.69 -12.25 7.17
C LEU A 84 6.53 -13.12 5.93
N ILE A 85 6.43 -12.50 4.75
CA ILE A 85 6.29 -13.23 3.48
C ILE A 85 7.53 -14.10 3.23
N VAL A 86 8.71 -13.55 3.43
CA VAL A 86 9.96 -14.29 3.25
C VAL A 86 10.05 -15.45 4.24
N SER A 87 9.70 -15.21 5.50
CA SER A 87 9.71 -16.24 6.53
C SER A 87 8.74 -17.37 6.20
N LEU A 88 7.54 -17.02 5.76
CA LEU A 88 6.54 -17.99 5.38
C LEU A 88 6.98 -18.81 4.17
N TYR A 89 7.57 -18.14 3.18
CA TYR A 89 8.07 -18.81 1.99
C TYR A 89 9.17 -19.81 2.34
N ARG A 90 10.10 -19.43 3.20
CA ARG A 90 11.17 -20.31 3.64
C ARG A 90 10.63 -21.51 4.41
N ALA A 91 9.69 -21.29 5.31
CA ALA A 91 9.06 -22.35 6.07
C ALA A 91 8.35 -23.35 5.17
N ARG A 92 7.59 -22.82 4.19
CA ARG A 92 6.84 -23.65 3.25
C ARG A 92 7.76 -24.46 2.35
N ARG A 93 8.85 -23.84 1.91
CA ARG A 93 9.85 -24.52 1.08
C ARG A 93 10.50 -25.67 1.84
N THR A 94 10.84 -25.45 3.10
CA THR A 94 11.41 -26.47 3.96
C THR A 94 10.42 -27.61 4.17
N ALA A 95 9.17 -27.29 4.46
CA ALA A 95 8.11 -28.28 4.65
C ALA A 95 7.89 -29.10 3.37
N SER A 96 7.89 -28.45 2.22
CA SER A 96 7.73 -29.12 0.94
C SER A 96 8.88 -30.09 0.67
N THR A 97 10.10 -29.71 0.99
CA THR A 97 11.28 -30.58 0.85
C THR A 97 11.18 -31.79 1.76
N GLN A 98 10.73 -31.60 2.99
CA GLN A 98 10.53 -32.68 3.93
C GLN A 98 9.43 -33.64 3.45
N ASP A 99 8.36 -33.12 2.92
CA ASP A 99 7.27 -33.91 2.35
C ASP A 99 7.76 -34.78 1.20
N LEU A 100 8.61 -34.22 0.33
CA LEU A 100 9.18 -34.96 -0.79
C LEU A 100 10.10 -36.11 -0.29
N ASN A 101 10.88 -35.88 0.73
CA ASN A 101 11.74 -36.89 1.31
C ASN A 101 10.93 -38.03 1.94
N THR A 102 9.85 -37.68 2.61
CA THR A 102 8.94 -38.64 3.20
C THR A 102 8.29 -39.52 2.14
N LEU A 103 7.91 -38.92 1.01
CA LEU A 103 7.28 -39.63 -0.09
C LEU A 103 8.25 -40.59 -0.77
N LYS A 104 9.54 -40.27 -0.82
CA LYS A 104 10.55 -41.11 -1.43
C LYS A 104 10.81 -42.38 -0.62
N ASP A 105 10.73 -42.28 0.68
CA ASP A 105 10.93 -43.41 1.59
C ASP A 105 9.65 -44.19 1.76
#